data_e5e46d6f223514ce4f3082a861790d61
#
_entry.id   e5e46d6f223514ce4f3082a861790d61
#
_cell.length_a   1.000
_cell.length_b   1.000
_cell.length_c   1.000
_cell.angle_alpha   90.00
_cell.angle_beta   90.00
_cell.angle_gamma   90.00
#
_symmetry.space_group_name_H-M   'P 1'
#
loop_
_entity.id
_entity.type
_entity.pdbx_description
1 polymer ?
#
loop_
_entity_poly.entity_id
_entity_poly.type
_entity_poly.pdbx_seq_one_letter_code
_entity_poly.pdbx_strand_id
1 'polypeptide(L)'
;MARPPKTPRPVDDGPSKTQLKKEMQDLQDLGETLTTLSKDQLDQLELPEFLRDALDELENVGKHEAKRRHMQYIGKLMREVDPEPIRAQIDRWEMGTRANKAAFKASERWRDRLIAEPDTLTEFMTAQPDVDRAALLTLIERARHQAANGDAPAASRQVFRVVYRALLKV
;
A
#
# COMPACT_ATOMS: atom_id res chain seq x y z
N MET A 1 3.10 -48.35 -49.86
CA MET A 1 4.21 -47.81 -49.07
C MET A 1 3.66 -47.05 -47.88
N ALA A 2 3.80 -47.56 -46.69
CA ALA A 2 3.30 -46.95 -45.46
C ALA A 2 4.28 -45.86 -44.98
N ARG A 3 3.77 -44.71 -44.62
CA ARG A 3 4.51 -43.55 -44.08
C ARG A 3 5.02 -43.91 -42.68
N PRO A 4 6.30 -43.73 -42.36
CA PRO A 4 6.80 -44.03 -41.01
C PRO A 4 6.13 -43.13 -39.94
N PRO A 5 5.91 -43.64 -38.71
CA PRO A 5 5.31 -42.86 -37.65
C PRO A 5 6.20 -41.70 -37.28
N LYS A 6 5.60 -40.49 -37.13
CA LYS A 6 6.30 -39.30 -36.62
C LYS A 6 6.69 -39.55 -35.17
N THR A 7 7.99 -39.59 -34.91
CA THR A 7 8.50 -39.53 -33.55
C THR A 7 7.98 -38.31 -32.83
N PRO A 8 7.47 -38.42 -31.60
CA PRO A 8 7.07 -37.26 -30.81
C PRO A 8 8.29 -36.37 -30.57
N ARG A 9 8.14 -35.07 -30.83
CA ARG A 9 9.17 -34.06 -30.49
C ARG A 9 9.38 -34.09 -28.97
N PRO A 10 10.62 -33.95 -28.48
CA PRO A 10 10.87 -33.74 -27.07
C PRO A 10 10.04 -32.55 -26.60
N VAL A 11 9.28 -32.71 -25.53
CA VAL A 11 8.59 -31.60 -24.86
C VAL A 11 9.71 -30.77 -24.25
N ASP A 12 9.91 -29.56 -24.78
CA ASP A 12 10.80 -28.58 -24.20
C ASP A 12 10.10 -28.06 -22.93
N ASP A 13 10.46 -28.59 -21.76
CA ASP A 13 9.91 -28.22 -20.45
C ASP A 13 10.41 -26.84 -19.97
N GLY A 14 11.07 -26.06 -20.81
CA GLY A 14 11.49 -24.69 -20.53
C GLY A 14 10.34 -23.69 -20.56
N PRO A 15 10.46 -22.53 -19.89
CA PRO A 15 9.45 -21.49 -19.91
C PRO A 15 9.18 -21.04 -21.34
N SER A 16 7.90 -20.90 -21.72
CA SER A 16 7.54 -20.48 -23.06
C SER A 16 8.05 -19.08 -23.38
N LYS A 17 8.27 -18.76 -24.67
CA LYS A 17 8.69 -17.40 -25.08
C LYS A 17 7.75 -16.31 -24.57
N THR A 18 6.46 -16.62 -24.44
CA THR A 18 5.44 -15.71 -23.90
C THR A 18 5.62 -15.51 -22.39
N GLN A 19 5.96 -16.57 -21.64
CA GLN A 19 6.28 -16.49 -20.22
C GLN A 19 7.53 -15.65 -19.97
N LEU A 20 8.62 -15.90 -20.70
CA LEU A 20 9.85 -15.10 -20.60
C LEU A 20 9.59 -13.61 -20.91
N LYS A 21 8.77 -13.31 -21.93
CA LYS A 21 8.41 -11.94 -22.24
C LYS A 21 7.62 -11.28 -21.10
N LYS A 22 6.70 -12.00 -20.49
CA LYS A 22 5.93 -11.51 -19.36
C LYS A 22 6.83 -11.22 -18.14
N GLU A 23 7.70 -12.16 -17.79
CA GLU A 23 8.66 -11.99 -16.69
C GLU A 23 9.56 -10.76 -16.89
N MET A 24 10.03 -10.54 -18.13
CA MET A 24 10.81 -9.36 -18.45
C MET A 24 10.02 -8.06 -18.32
N GLN A 25 8.73 -8.06 -18.69
CA GLN A 25 7.85 -6.92 -18.51
C GLN A 25 7.59 -6.66 -17.03
N ASP A 26 7.29 -7.70 -16.25
CA ASP A 26 7.06 -7.60 -14.81
C ASP A 26 8.28 -7.02 -14.06
N LEU A 27 9.50 -7.37 -14.49
CA LEU A 27 10.73 -6.79 -13.94
C LEU A 27 10.91 -5.32 -14.34
N GLN A 28 10.57 -4.96 -15.56
CA GLN A 28 10.60 -3.58 -16.01
C GLN A 28 9.59 -2.71 -15.25
N ASP A 29 8.37 -3.19 -15.06
CA ASP A 29 7.32 -2.50 -14.32
C ASP A 29 7.72 -2.32 -12.83
N LEU A 30 8.39 -3.32 -12.25
CA LEU A 30 8.96 -3.20 -10.90
C LEU A 30 10.05 -2.13 -10.85
N GLY A 31 10.93 -2.07 -11.83
CA GLY A 31 11.95 -1.03 -11.97
C GLY A 31 11.33 0.37 -12.07
N GLU A 32 10.25 0.53 -12.83
CA GLU A 32 9.49 1.78 -12.90
C GLU A 32 8.89 2.14 -11.54
N THR A 33 8.32 1.18 -10.83
CA THR A 33 7.78 1.40 -9.47
C THR A 33 8.85 1.93 -8.52
N LEU A 34 10.07 1.37 -8.55
CA LEU A 34 11.18 1.84 -7.72
C LEU A 34 11.52 3.32 -7.97
N THR A 35 11.38 3.80 -9.21
CA THR A 35 11.65 5.22 -9.54
C THR A 35 10.62 6.19 -8.98
N THR A 36 9.47 5.70 -8.51
CA THR A 36 8.41 6.51 -7.89
C THR A 36 8.48 6.54 -6.37
N LEU A 37 9.33 5.71 -5.76
CA LEU A 37 9.49 5.62 -4.31
C LEU A 37 10.31 6.82 -3.78
N SER A 38 10.01 7.22 -2.53
CA SER A 38 10.82 8.21 -1.83
C SER A 38 12.18 7.62 -1.42
N LYS A 39 13.17 8.50 -1.13
CA LYS A 39 14.47 8.07 -0.61
C LYS A 39 14.34 7.20 0.63
N ASP A 40 13.51 7.60 1.58
CA ASP A 40 13.26 6.84 2.81
C ASP A 40 12.70 5.43 2.54
N GLN A 41 11.90 5.28 1.50
CA GLN A 41 11.40 3.97 1.07
C GLN A 41 12.49 3.15 0.38
N LEU A 42 13.30 3.77 -0.48
CA LEU A 42 14.43 3.09 -1.12
C LEU A 42 15.48 2.63 -0.09
N ASP A 43 15.72 3.42 0.98
CA ASP A 43 16.64 3.08 2.07
C ASP A 43 16.15 1.89 2.92
N GLN A 44 14.84 1.61 2.92
CA GLN A 44 14.26 0.44 3.58
C GLN A 44 14.33 -0.84 2.73
N LEU A 45 14.70 -0.72 1.45
CA LEU A 45 14.91 -1.85 0.56
C LEU A 45 16.39 -2.24 0.54
N GLU A 46 16.67 -3.52 0.69
CA GLU A 46 18.03 -4.06 0.52
C GLU A 46 18.39 -4.14 -0.97
N LEU A 47 18.57 -2.98 -1.60
CA LEU A 47 18.93 -2.91 -3.01
C LEU A 47 20.45 -3.07 -3.20
N PRO A 48 20.90 -3.81 -4.24
CA PRO A 48 22.30 -3.81 -4.64
C PRO A 48 22.78 -2.39 -4.98
N GLU A 49 24.04 -2.08 -4.67
CA GLU A 49 24.63 -0.75 -4.84
C GLU A 49 24.47 -0.23 -6.29
N PHE A 50 24.72 -1.08 -7.28
CA PHE A 50 24.59 -0.69 -8.70
C PHE A 50 23.16 -0.26 -9.09
N LEU A 51 22.13 -0.86 -8.49
CA LEU A 51 20.74 -0.49 -8.74
C LEU A 51 20.38 0.79 -7.98
N ARG A 52 20.87 0.94 -6.75
CA ARG A 52 20.66 2.14 -5.95
C ARG A 52 21.27 3.37 -6.61
N ASP A 53 22.50 3.27 -7.08
CA ASP A 53 23.18 4.34 -7.80
C ASP A 53 22.42 4.76 -9.06
N ALA A 54 21.95 3.79 -9.84
CA ALA A 54 21.15 4.08 -11.03
C ALA A 54 19.81 4.78 -10.69
N LEU A 55 19.17 4.47 -9.56
CA LEU A 55 17.96 5.15 -9.11
C LEU A 55 18.26 6.59 -8.66
N ASP A 56 19.35 6.81 -7.93
CA ASP A 56 19.77 8.14 -7.47
C ASP A 56 20.22 9.04 -8.64
N GLU A 57 20.88 8.48 -9.65
CA GLU A 57 21.25 9.20 -10.87
C GLU A 57 20.03 9.70 -11.66
N LEU A 58 18.92 8.96 -11.65
CA LEU A 58 17.70 9.33 -12.38
C LEU A 58 17.15 10.69 -11.94
N GLU A 59 17.30 11.08 -10.68
CA GLU A 59 16.86 12.38 -10.15
C GLU A 59 17.60 13.55 -10.84
N ASN A 60 18.85 13.32 -11.27
CA ASN A 60 19.72 14.32 -11.90
C ASN A 60 19.57 14.39 -13.43
N VAL A 61 18.81 13.48 -14.03
CA VAL A 61 18.62 13.42 -15.48
C VAL A 61 17.55 14.43 -15.92
N GLY A 62 17.98 15.55 -16.50
CA GLY A 62 17.10 16.67 -16.83
C GLY A 62 16.30 16.56 -18.13
N LYS A 63 16.76 15.80 -19.14
CA LYS A 63 16.11 15.72 -20.46
C LYS A 63 15.19 14.50 -20.55
N HIS A 64 13.98 14.67 -21.09
CA HIS A 64 12.99 13.62 -21.23
C HIS A 64 13.54 12.36 -21.93
N GLU A 65 14.27 12.51 -23.02
CA GLU A 65 14.87 11.40 -23.77
C GLU A 65 15.97 10.68 -22.97
N ALA A 66 16.81 11.43 -22.25
CA ALA A 66 17.82 10.85 -21.36
C ALA A 66 17.17 10.10 -20.21
N LYS A 67 16.10 10.65 -19.63
CA LYS A 67 15.32 10.00 -18.58
C LYS A 67 14.73 8.67 -19.06
N ARG A 68 14.15 8.65 -20.27
CA ARG A 68 13.62 7.42 -20.88
C ARG A 68 14.70 6.34 -21.05
N ARG A 69 15.89 6.72 -21.52
CA ARG A 69 17.02 5.79 -21.67
C ARG A 69 17.51 5.27 -20.33
N HIS A 70 17.55 6.14 -19.32
CA HIS A 70 17.97 5.75 -17.98
C HIS A 70 16.95 4.78 -17.32
N MET A 71 15.65 4.99 -17.53
CA MET A 71 14.60 4.05 -17.14
C MET A 71 14.77 2.67 -17.78
N GLN A 72 15.12 2.62 -19.08
CA GLN A 72 15.44 1.37 -19.77
C GLN A 72 16.68 0.68 -19.19
N TYR A 73 17.67 1.46 -18.77
CA TYR A 73 18.87 0.94 -18.09
C TYR A 73 18.52 0.32 -16.75
N ILE A 74 17.73 1.00 -15.91
CA ILE A 74 17.20 0.44 -14.65
C ILE A 74 16.47 -0.88 -14.91
N GLY A 75 15.60 -0.94 -15.92
CA GLY A 75 14.91 -2.17 -16.33
C GLY A 75 15.85 -3.33 -16.71
N LYS A 76 17.03 -3.04 -17.27
CA LYS A 76 18.06 -4.07 -17.52
C LYS A 76 18.70 -4.55 -16.23
N LEU A 77 19.03 -3.63 -15.32
CA LEU A 77 19.64 -3.96 -14.03
C LEU A 77 18.73 -4.85 -13.17
N MET A 78 17.41 -4.68 -13.28
CA MET A 78 16.42 -5.51 -12.57
C MET A 78 16.52 -7.01 -12.91
N ARG A 79 17.16 -7.38 -14.02
CA ARG A 79 17.38 -8.79 -14.39
C ARG A 79 18.43 -9.49 -13.51
N GLU A 80 19.29 -8.70 -12.87
CA GLU A 80 20.39 -9.17 -12.01
C GLU A 80 20.00 -9.15 -10.52
N VAL A 81 18.77 -8.77 -10.22
CA VAL A 81 18.27 -8.58 -8.84
C VAL A 81 17.16 -9.59 -8.56
N ASP A 82 17.16 -10.17 -7.36
CA ASP A 82 16.01 -10.94 -6.88
C ASP A 82 14.82 -9.99 -6.64
N PRO A 83 13.71 -10.09 -7.39
CA PRO A 83 12.57 -9.19 -7.25
C PRO A 83 11.70 -9.49 -6.03
N GLU A 84 11.77 -10.68 -5.46
CA GLU A 84 10.83 -11.14 -4.43
C GLU A 84 10.89 -10.33 -3.12
N PRO A 85 12.07 -10.01 -2.55
CA PRO A 85 12.14 -9.16 -1.35
C PRO A 85 11.58 -7.75 -1.58
N ILE A 86 11.83 -7.21 -2.78
CA ILE A 86 11.35 -5.88 -3.18
C ILE A 86 9.83 -5.88 -3.28
N ARG A 87 9.24 -6.84 -3.99
CA ARG A 87 7.78 -7.00 -4.13
C ARG A 87 7.13 -7.17 -2.78
N ALA A 88 7.65 -8.07 -1.94
CA ALA A 88 7.10 -8.32 -0.61
C ALA A 88 7.08 -7.05 0.26
N GLN A 89 8.08 -6.16 0.13
CA GLN A 89 8.10 -4.90 0.88
C GLN A 89 7.09 -3.90 0.32
N ILE A 90 6.99 -3.77 -0.99
CA ILE A 90 6.00 -2.88 -1.64
C ILE A 90 4.57 -3.32 -1.27
N ASP A 91 4.29 -4.63 -1.33
CA ASP A 91 2.99 -5.18 -0.95
C ASP A 91 2.64 -4.88 0.52
N ARG A 92 3.62 -4.97 1.44
CA ARG A 92 3.43 -4.58 2.85
C ARG A 92 3.03 -3.12 3.00
N TRP A 93 3.68 -2.21 2.27
CA TRP A 93 3.33 -0.78 2.30
C TRP A 93 1.93 -0.53 1.73
N GLU A 94 1.57 -1.19 0.63
CA GLU A 94 0.24 -1.07 0.04
C GLU A 94 -0.86 -1.60 0.97
N MET A 95 -0.64 -2.75 1.61
CA MET A 95 -1.59 -3.29 2.60
C MET A 95 -1.76 -2.36 3.79
N GLY A 96 -0.66 -1.82 4.34
CA GLY A 96 -0.70 -0.81 5.40
C GLY A 96 -1.48 0.44 4.99
N THR A 97 -1.26 0.94 3.79
CA THR A 97 -1.99 2.11 3.25
C THR A 97 -3.48 1.82 3.06
N ARG A 98 -3.85 0.65 2.56
CA ARG A 98 -5.26 0.23 2.40
C ARG A 98 -5.94 0.06 3.74
N ALA A 99 -5.28 -0.57 4.73
CA ALA A 99 -5.77 -0.71 6.09
C ALA A 99 -6.01 0.65 6.75
N ASN A 100 -5.05 1.57 6.61
CA ASN A 100 -5.16 2.93 7.13
C ASN A 100 -6.33 3.70 6.49
N LYS A 101 -6.52 3.60 5.17
CA LYS A 101 -7.65 4.21 4.46
C LYS A 101 -8.99 3.61 4.89
N ALA A 102 -9.06 2.29 5.08
CA ALA A 102 -10.26 1.61 5.55
C ALA A 102 -10.59 2.02 6.99
N ALA A 103 -9.59 2.03 7.89
CA ALA A 103 -9.75 2.49 9.26
C ALA A 103 -10.21 3.95 9.32
N PHE A 104 -9.65 4.82 8.49
CA PHE A 104 -10.06 6.23 8.42
C PHE A 104 -11.55 6.36 8.07
N LYS A 105 -11.99 5.75 6.97
CA LYS A 105 -13.40 5.77 6.55
C LYS A 105 -14.35 5.12 7.57
N ALA A 106 -13.90 4.04 8.21
CA ALA A 106 -14.68 3.40 9.28
C ALA A 106 -14.80 4.34 10.49
N SER A 107 -13.74 5.08 10.82
CA SER A 107 -13.74 6.02 11.94
C SER A 107 -14.67 7.21 11.72
N GLU A 108 -14.77 7.71 10.49
CA GLU A 108 -15.75 8.76 10.15
C GLU A 108 -17.18 8.26 10.38
N ARG A 109 -17.51 7.07 9.89
CA ARG A 109 -18.84 6.46 10.08
C ARG A 109 -19.18 6.19 11.55
N TRP A 110 -18.22 5.65 12.32
CA TRP A 110 -18.39 5.41 13.74
C TRP A 110 -18.57 6.72 14.50
N ARG A 111 -17.76 7.75 14.24
CA ARG A 111 -17.90 9.08 14.85
C ARG A 111 -19.31 9.64 14.64
N ASP A 112 -19.79 9.63 13.39
CA ASP A 112 -21.07 10.21 13.03
C ASP A 112 -22.22 9.47 13.72
N ARG A 113 -22.19 8.13 13.72
CA ARG A 113 -23.17 7.30 14.43
C ARG A 113 -23.12 7.48 15.94
N LEU A 114 -21.93 7.49 16.55
CA LEU A 114 -21.76 7.71 17.99
C LEU A 114 -22.34 9.05 18.46
N ILE A 115 -22.21 10.08 17.63
CA ILE A 115 -22.76 11.40 17.95
C ILE A 115 -24.28 11.44 17.71
N ALA A 116 -24.78 10.82 16.64
CA ALA A 116 -26.20 10.86 16.28
C ALA A 116 -27.07 9.88 17.08
N GLU A 117 -26.57 8.67 17.36
CA GLU A 117 -27.36 7.56 17.88
C GLU A 117 -26.90 7.16 19.30
N PRO A 118 -27.79 7.18 20.33
CA PRO A 118 -27.40 6.83 21.70
C PRO A 118 -26.91 5.38 21.87
N ASP A 119 -27.52 4.43 21.16
CA ASP A 119 -27.26 3.00 21.33
C ASP A 119 -25.95 2.54 20.67
N THR A 120 -25.41 3.32 19.74
CA THR A 120 -24.19 3.02 19.00
C THR A 120 -22.96 2.85 19.91
N LEU A 121 -22.92 3.53 21.06
CA LEU A 121 -21.82 3.38 22.02
C LEU A 121 -21.69 1.95 22.53
N THR A 122 -22.80 1.27 22.77
CA THR A 122 -22.78 -0.12 23.25
C THR A 122 -22.27 -1.07 22.16
N GLU A 123 -22.69 -0.87 20.92
CA GLU A 123 -22.19 -1.61 19.75
C GLU A 123 -20.68 -1.41 19.56
N PHE A 124 -20.22 -0.15 19.63
CA PHE A 124 -18.80 0.17 19.49
C PHE A 124 -17.96 -0.45 20.61
N MET A 125 -18.41 -0.40 21.88
CA MET A 125 -17.70 -0.99 23.01
C MET A 125 -17.64 -2.52 22.95
N THR A 126 -18.61 -3.16 22.30
CA THR A 126 -18.56 -4.61 22.04
C THR A 126 -17.47 -4.95 21.03
N ALA A 127 -17.31 -4.12 20.01
CA ALA A 127 -16.29 -4.29 18.98
C ALA A 127 -14.88 -3.85 19.46
N GLN A 128 -14.79 -2.90 20.40
CA GLN A 128 -13.55 -2.29 20.89
C GLN A 128 -13.55 -2.21 22.43
N PRO A 129 -13.42 -3.33 23.13
CA PRO A 129 -13.56 -3.40 24.60
C PRO A 129 -12.43 -2.66 25.35
N ASP A 130 -11.29 -2.45 24.73
CA ASP A 130 -10.14 -1.76 25.35
C ASP A 130 -10.27 -0.24 25.43
N VAL A 131 -11.29 0.33 24.79
CA VAL A 131 -11.52 1.78 24.82
C VAL A 131 -12.16 2.19 26.15
N ASP A 132 -11.68 3.29 26.73
CA ASP A 132 -12.30 3.88 27.92
C ASP A 132 -13.70 4.41 27.60
N ARG A 133 -14.72 3.66 28.02
CA ARG A 133 -16.14 3.99 27.78
C ARG A 133 -16.53 5.34 28.39
N ALA A 134 -16.07 5.64 29.62
CA ALA A 134 -16.46 6.86 30.32
C ALA A 134 -15.87 8.11 29.64
N ALA A 135 -14.59 8.04 29.26
CA ALA A 135 -13.94 9.10 28.53
C ALA A 135 -14.57 9.32 27.14
N LEU A 136 -14.89 8.23 26.41
CA LEU A 136 -15.54 8.34 25.10
C LEU A 136 -16.96 8.92 25.21
N LEU A 137 -17.76 8.50 26.20
CA LEU A 137 -19.10 9.03 26.45
C LEU A 137 -19.05 10.55 26.69
N THR A 138 -18.13 11.01 27.54
CA THR A 138 -17.95 12.44 27.82
C THR A 138 -17.63 13.24 26.55
N LEU A 139 -16.81 12.69 25.66
CA LEU A 139 -16.50 13.33 24.37
C LEU A 139 -17.71 13.39 23.43
N ILE A 140 -18.52 12.32 23.40
CA ILE A 140 -19.74 12.25 22.60
C ILE A 140 -20.76 13.30 23.07
N GLU A 141 -21.01 13.39 24.38
CA GLU A 141 -21.94 14.37 24.97
C GLU A 141 -21.48 15.81 24.65
N ARG A 142 -20.18 16.08 24.80
CA ARG A 142 -19.61 17.38 24.43
C ARG A 142 -19.75 17.68 22.93
N ALA A 143 -19.57 16.68 22.08
CA ALA A 143 -19.72 16.84 20.62
C ALA A 143 -21.19 17.15 20.26
N ARG A 144 -22.16 16.50 20.89
CA ARG A 144 -23.60 16.78 20.73
C ARG A 144 -23.95 18.18 21.17
N HIS A 145 -23.44 18.62 22.32
CA HIS A 145 -23.64 19.98 22.81
C HIS A 145 -23.06 21.04 21.89
N GLN A 146 -21.84 20.83 21.40
CA GLN A 146 -21.20 21.74 20.42
C GLN A 146 -22.00 21.81 19.12
N ALA A 147 -22.50 20.69 18.61
CA ALA A 147 -23.31 20.65 17.39
C ALA A 147 -24.65 21.40 17.59
N ALA A 148 -25.30 21.25 18.76
CA ALA A 148 -26.55 21.95 19.07
C ALA A 148 -26.37 23.48 19.17
N ASN A 149 -25.21 23.96 19.63
CA ASN A 149 -24.93 25.38 19.80
C ASN A 149 -24.28 26.02 18.57
N GLY A 150 -23.95 25.24 17.50
CA GLY A 150 -23.23 25.78 16.35
C GLY A 150 -21.76 26.08 16.62
N ASP A 151 -21.19 25.51 17.70
CA ASP A 151 -19.80 25.67 18.07
C ASP A 151 -18.83 24.89 17.16
N ALA A 152 -17.55 25.28 17.18
CA ALA A 152 -16.53 24.55 16.44
C ALA A 152 -16.44 23.05 16.87
N PRO A 153 -16.33 22.09 15.93
CA PRO A 153 -16.48 20.65 16.19
C PRO A 153 -15.22 20.01 16.82
N ALA A 154 -14.69 20.63 17.91
CA ALA A 154 -13.46 20.16 18.55
C ALA A 154 -13.63 18.77 19.20
N ALA A 155 -14.76 18.54 19.90
CA ALA A 155 -15.03 17.27 20.53
C ALA A 155 -15.30 16.15 19.51
N SER A 156 -15.98 16.45 18.40
CA SER A 156 -16.17 15.50 17.29
C SER A 156 -14.84 15.02 16.70
N ARG A 157 -13.85 15.92 16.55
CA ARG A 157 -12.49 15.54 16.14
C ARG A 157 -11.78 14.66 17.16
N GLN A 158 -12.05 14.86 18.46
CA GLN A 158 -11.50 14.01 19.52
C GLN A 158 -12.13 12.61 19.51
N VAL A 159 -13.46 12.50 19.33
CA VAL A 159 -14.16 11.22 19.13
C VAL A 159 -13.53 10.46 17.95
N PHE A 160 -13.37 11.12 16.81
CA PHE A 160 -12.70 10.52 15.64
C PHE A 160 -11.31 9.96 15.99
N ARG A 161 -10.47 10.72 16.69
CA ARG A 161 -9.12 10.27 17.07
C ARG A 161 -9.12 9.03 17.96
N VAL A 162 -10.04 8.98 18.93
CA VAL A 162 -10.19 7.80 19.82
C VAL A 162 -10.60 6.58 19.01
N VAL A 163 -11.61 6.72 18.16
CA VAL A 163 -12.10 5.65 17.28
C VAL A 163 -11.01 5.18 16.31
N TYR A 164 -10.32 6.11 15.66
CA TYR A 164 -9.27 5.79 14.70
C TYR A 164 -8.12 5.02 15.32
N ARG A 165 -7.67 5.43 16.52
CA ARG A 165 -6.63 4.69 17.26
C ARG A 165 -7.09 3.29 17.64
N ALA A 166 -8.35 3.13 18.04
CA ALA A 166 -8.91 1.82 18.38
C ALA A 166 -8.96 0.89 17.17
N LEU A 167 -9.34 1.39 16.00
CA LEU A 167 -9.41 0.61 14.75
C LEU A 167 -8.04 0.29 14.13
N LEU A 168 -7.01 1.09 14.42
CA LEU A 168 -5.63 0.83 13.97
C LEU A 168 -4.85 -0.14 14.87
N LYS A 169 -5.37 -0.46 16.06
CA LYS A 169 -4.78 -1.49 16.92
C LYS A 169 -4.96 -2.87 16.28
N VAL A 170 -3.99 -3.29 15.50
CA VAL A 170 -3.80 -4.66 15.04
C VAL A 170 -2.63 -5.25 15.81
#